data_44c1ac980aeae39b7cd09413938f92ce
#
_entry.id   44c1ac980aeae39b7cd09413938f92ce
#
_cell.length_a   1.000
_cell.length_b   1.000
_cell.length_c   1.000
_cell.angle_alpha   90.00
_cell.angle_beta   90.00
_cell.angle_gamma   90.00
#
_symmetry.space_group_name_H-M   'P 1'
#
loop_
_entity.id
_entity.type
_entity.pdbx_description
1 polymer ?
#
loop_
_entity_poly.entity_id
_entity_poly.type
_entity_poly.pdbx_seq_one_letter_code
_entity_poly.pdbx_strand_id
1 'polypeptide(L)'
;MAVLVPTTVLAYQHFQTFKERLKGLPCRVEYLSRARTAAQAKAVVKGLAEGEVNILIGTHRILGKDVKFKDLGLLIIDEEQKFGVSVKEKLRQLKVNVDTLTMTATPIPRTLQFSLMGARDLSVIQTPPPNRYPIQTEVHTFNEEIIADAVNFEMSPNG
;
A
#
# COMPACT_ATOMS: atom_id res chain seq x y z
N MET A 1 -9.72 -9.96 -5.43
CA MET A 1 -8.36 -9.52 -5.04
C MET A 1 -8.44 -8.53 -3.90
N ALA A 2 -7.49 -8.56 -2.97
CA ALA A 2 -7.37 -7.59 -1.88
C ALA A 2 -5.99 -6.91 -1.89
N VAL A 3 -5.94 -5.61 -1.57
CA VAL A 3 -4.69 -4.83 -1.44
C VAL A 3 -4.66 -4.21 -0.05
N LEU A 4 -3.72 -4.65 0.77
CA LEU A 4 -3.51 -4.16 2.13
C LEU A 4 -2.37 -3.14 2.14
N VAL A 5 -2.65 -1.97 2.69
CA VAL A 5 -1.69 -0.86 2.80
C VAL A 5 -1.67 -0.29 4.21
N PRO A 6 -0.55 0.29 4.67
CA PRO A 6 -0.40 0.73 6.07
C PRO A 6 -1.19 2.01 6.41
N THR A 7 -1.47 2.87 5.43
CA THR A 7 -2.08 4.18 5.69
C THR A 7 -3.33 4.44 4.86
N THR A 8 -4.19 5.31 5.34
CA THR A 8 -5.41 5.73 4.62
C THR A 8 -5.10 6.51 3.35
N VAL A 9 -4.00 7.26 3.34
CA VAL A 9 -3.54 8.00 2.16
C VAL A 9 -3.15 7.03 1.05
N LEU A 10 -2.33 6.03 1.35
CA LEU A 10 -1.96 4.99 0.39
C LEU A 10 -3.18 4.20 -0.10
N ALA A 11 -4.14 3.89 0.78
CA ALA A 11 -5.35 3.21 0.36
C ALA A 11 -6.13 4.00 -0.70
N TYR A 12 -6.24 5.32 -0.51
CA TYR A 12 -6.91 6.19 -1.46
C TYR A 12 -6.12 6.35 -2.76
N GLN A 13 -4.80 6.53 -2.69
CA GLN A 13 -3.94 6.63 -3.87
C GLN A 13 -4.01 5.37 -4.73
N HIS A 14 -3.85 4.19 -4.12
CA HIS A 14 -4.01 2.93 -4.83
C HIS A 14 -5.41 2.78 -5.44
N PHE A 15 -6.46 3.15 -4.69
CA PHE A 15 -7.83 3.11 -5.21
C PHE A 15 -7.97 3.95 -6.49
N GLN A 16 -7.46 5.18 -6.51
CA GLN A 16 -7.53 6.05 -7.69
C GLN A 16 -6.74 5.45 -8.85
N THR A 17 -5.51 4.98 -8.60
CA THR A 17 -4.66 4.37 -9.62
C THR A 17 -5.32 3.13 -10.25
N PHE A 18 -5.86 2.22 -9.43
CA PHE A 18 -6.54 1.02 -9.92
C PHE A 18 -7.81 1.38 -10.70
N LYS A 19 -8.60 2.31 -10.18
CA LYS A 19 -9.83 2.78 -10.84
C LYS A 19 -9.55 3.38 -12.21
N GLU A 20 -8.49 4.17 -12.33
CA GLU A 20 -8.09 4.79 -13.60
C GLU A 20 -7.57 3.74 -14.59
N ARG A 21 -6.65 2.87 -14.16
CA ARG A 21 -6.04 1.85 -15.02
C ARG A 21 -7.03 0.78 -15.50
N LEU A 22 -8.05 0.49 -14.71
CA LEU A 22 -9.07 -0.50 -15.02
C LEU A 22 -10.35 0.13 -15.60
N LYS A 23 -10.30 1.41 -15.97
CA LYS A 23 -11.40 2.10 -16.61
C LYS A 23 -11.79 1.40 -17.92
N GLY A 24 -13.07 1.07 -18.06
CA GLY A 24 -13.60 0.36 -19.25
C GLY A 24 -13.58 -1.17 -19.12
N LEU A 25 -12.99 -1.72 -18.05
CA LEU A 25 -13.11 -3.15 -17.76
C LEU A 25 -14.28 -3.42 -16.79
N PRO A 26 -14.93 -4.58 -16.87
CA PRO A 26 -16.01 -4.99 -15.95
C PRO A 26 -15.43 -5.36 -14.58
N CYS A 27 -14.74 -4.41 -13.92
CA CYS A 27 -14.05 -4.61 -12.67
C CYS A 27 -14.42 -3.50 -11.68
N ARG A 28 -15.13 -3.86 -10.61
CA ARG A 28 -15.49 -2.92 -9.55
C ARG A 28 -14.38 -2.85 -8.50
N VAL A 29 -13.76 -1.67 -8.41
CA VAL A 29 -12.72 -1.35 -7.43
C VAL A 29 -13.34 -0.53 -6.30
N GLU A 30 -13.11 -0.93 -5.06
CA GLU A 30 -13.55 -0.20 -3.86
C GLU A 30 -12.41 -0.08 -2.85
N TYR A 31 -12.51 0.89 -1.93
CA TYR A 31 -11.57 0.98 -0.82
C TYR A 31 -12.29 1.03 0.52
N LEU A 32 -11.62 0.54 1.55
CA LEU A 32 -12.14 0.50 2.92
C LEU A 32 -11.11 1.04 3.90
N SER A 33 -11.40 2.21 4.47
CA SER A 33 -10.54 2.87 5.46
C SER A 33 -11.40 3.63 6.47
N ARG A 34 -10.77 4.19 7.50
CA ARG A 34 -11.45 5.05 8.48
C ARG A 34 -12.03 6.34 7.89
N ALA A 35 -11.59 6.74 6.69
CA ALA A 35 -12.11 7.92 6.00
C ALA A 35 -13.49 7.71 5.36
N ARG A 36 -13.96 6.47 5.24
CA ARG A 36 -15.31 6.15 4.75
C ARG A 36 -16.36 6.31 5.85
N THR A 37 -17.54 6.82 5.50
CA THR A 37 -18.67 6.82 6.40
C THR A 37 -19.14 5.40 6.72
N ALA A 38 -19.84 5.21 7.85
CA ALA A 38 -20.35 3.90 8.23
C ALA A 38 -21.29 3.30 7.16
N ALA A 39 -22.12 4.12 6.52
CA ALA A 39 -23.02 3.69 5.44
C ALA A 39 -22.24 3.21 4.20
N GLN A 40 -21.22 3.98 3.78
CA GLN A 40 -20.35 3.60 2.66
C GLN A 40 -19.58 2.30 2.97
N ALA A 41 -19.02 2.19 4.17
CA ALA A 41 -18.30 0.99 4.59
C ALA A 41 -19.20 -0.24 4.57
N LYS A 42 -20.43 -0.13 5.07
CA LYS A 42 -21.44 -1.21 5.07
C LYS A 42 -21.80 -1.64 3.64
N ALA A 43 -21.98 -0.69 2.71
CA ALA A 43 -22.27 -0.98 1.31
C ALA A 43 -21.13 -1.74 0.63
N VAL A 44 -19.87 -1.31 0.88
CA VAL A 44 -18.68 -2.00 0.34
C VAL A 44 -18.56 -3.42 0.89
N VAL A 45 -18.74 -3.62 2.20
CA VAL A 45 -18.67 -4.95 2.83
C VAL A 45 -19.76 -5.87 2.29
N LYS A 46 -20.99 -5.36 2.10
CA LYS A 46 -22.08 -6.12 1.49
C LYS A 46 -21.75 -6.54 0.06
N GLY A 47 -21.35 -5.59 -0.80
CA GLY A 47 -20.99 -5.89 -2.20
C GLY A 47 -19.81 -6.85 -2.32
N LEU A 48 -18.87 -6.82 -1.35
CA LEU A 48 -17.76 -7.77 -1.29
C LEU A 48 -18.26 -9.20 -1.02
N ALA A 49 -19.17 -9.37 -0.04
CA ALA A 49 -19.75 -10.67 0.31
C ALA A 49 -20.63 -11.24 -0.82
N GLU A 50 -21.28 -10.38 -1.58
CA GLU A 50 -22.08 -10.76 -2.76
C GLU A 50 -21.22 -11.04 -4.01
N GLY A 51 -19.93 -10.65 -3.98
CA GLY A 51 -18.99 -10.85 -5.09
C GLY A 51 -19.08 -9.77 -6.18
N GLU A 52 -19.74 -8.65 -5.90
CA GLU A 52 -19.81 -7.49 -6.79
C GLU A 52 -18.52 -6.66 -6.78
N VAL A 53 -17.76 -6.69 -5.67
CA VAL A 53 -16.47 -6.00 -5.56
C VAL A 53 -15.36 -6.96 -5.95
N ASN A 54 -14.66 -6.64 -7.04
CA ASN A 54 -13.58 -7.46 -7.57
C ASN A 54 -12.24 -7.15 -6.90
N ILE A 55 -12.00 -5.88 -6.55
CA ILE A 55 -10.77 -5.40 -5.92
C ILE A 55 -11.14 -4.56 -4.71
N LEU A 56 -10.70 -5.01 -3.53
CA LEU A 56 -10.83 -4.25 -2.30
C LEU A 56 -9.46 -3.75 -1.84
N ILE A 57 -9.30 -2.43 -1.70
CA ILE A 57 -8.08 -1.79 -1.22
C ILE A 57 -8.35 -1.23 0.17
N GLY A 58 -7.42 -1.38 1.10
CA GLY A 58 -7.62 -0.76 2.40
C GLY A 58 -6.52 -1.00 3.40
N THR A 59 -6.71 -0.38 4.57
CA THR A 59 -5.83 -0.57 5.72
C THR A 59 -6.21 -1.85 6.48
N HIS A 60 -5.67 -2.03 7.69
CA HIS A 60 -6.05 -3.14 8.58
C HIS A 60 -7.58 -3.31 8.76
N ARG A 61 -8.39 -2.34 8.35
CA ARG A 61 -9.86 -2.42 8.37
C ARG A 61 -10.40 -3.54 7.49
N ILE A 62 -9.71 -3.90 6.39
CA ILE A 62 -10.14 -5.02 5.53
C ILE A 62 -9.99 -6.40 6.18
N LEU A 63 -9.29 -6.48 7.32
CA LEU A 63 -9.14 -7.68 8.14
C LEU A 63 -10.17 -7.75 9.29
N GLY A 64 -11.18 -6.90 9.25
CA GLY A 64 -12.27 -6.89 10.23
C GLY A 64 -13.11 -8.17 10.15
N LYS A 65 -13.66 -8.61 11.27
CA LYS A 65 -14.51 -9.82 11.36
C LYS A 65 -15.78 -9.75 10.49
N ASP A 66 -16.23 -8.54 10.19
CA ASP A 66 -17.38 -8.23 9.34
C ASP A 66 -17.04 -8.26 7.84
N VAL A 67 -15.76 -8.26 7.46
CA VAL A 67 -15.31 -8.28 6.08
C VAL A 67 -15.17 -9.74 5.62
N LYS A 68 -16.05 -10.15 4.74
CA LYS A 68 -16.05 -11.51 4.18
C LYS A 68 -15.84 -11.45 2.69
N PHE A 69 -14.77 -12.07 2.22
CA PHE A 69 -14.51 -12.24 0.79
C PHE A 69 -15.28 -13.46 0.30
N LYS A 70 -16.04 -13.32 -0.79
CA LYS A 70 -16.72 -14.44 -1.42
C LYS A 70 -15.72 -15.43 -2.01
N ASP A 71 -14.72 -14.90 -2.71
CA ASP A 71 -13.64 -15.66 -3.32
C ASP A 71 -12.40 -14.77 -3.42
N LEU A 72 -11.39 -15.05 -2.59
CA LEU A 72 -10.15 -14.29 -2.53
C LEU A 72 -9.01 -15.11 -3.15
N GLY A 73 -8.64 -14.83 -4.40
CA GLY A 73 -7.54 -15.53 -5.08
C GLY A 73 -6.18 -14.82 -4.96
N LEU A 74 -6.15 -13.49 -4.75
CA LEU A 74 -4.88 -12.74 -4.65
C LEU A 74 -4.93 -11.71 -3.53
N LEU A 75 -3.90 -11.74 -2.68
CA LEU A 75 -3.66 -10.76 -1.62
C LEU A 75 -2.35 -10.01 -1.90
N ILE A 76 -2.42 -8.71 -2.08
CA ILE A 76 -1.25 -7.83 -2.21
C ILE A 76 -1.05 -7.10 -0.88
N ILE A 77 0.18 -7.11 -0.36
CA ILE A 77 0.55 -6.44 0.89
C ILE A 77 1.67 -5.45 0.59
N ASP A 78 1.37 -4.18 0.77
CA ASP A 78 2.36 -3.12 0.63
C ASP A 78 2.95 -2.75 1.99
N GLU A 79 4.30 -2.65 2.05
CA GLU A 79 5.03 -2.29 3.27
C GLU A 79 4.68 -3.17 4.50
N GLU A 80 4.74 -4.51 4.35
CA GLU A 80 4.36 -5.49 5.39
C GLU A 80 5.06 -5.21 6.74
N GLN A 81 6.27 -4.65 6.73
CA GLN A 81 7.03 -4.32 7.94
C GLN A 81 6.36 -3.24 8.81
N LYS A 82 5.49 -2.40 8.24
CA LYS A 82 4.76 -1.36 8.96
C LYS A 82 3.54 -1.88 9.74
N PHE A 83 3.20 -3.16 9.58
CA PHE A 83 2.08 -3.76 10.30
C PHE A 83 2.52 -4.38 11.62
N GLY A 84 1.70 -4.16 12.67
CA GLY A 84 1.91 -4.75 13.98
C GLY A 84 1.62 -6.26 14.02
N VAL A 85 2.01 -6.91 15.12
CA VAL A 85 1.91 -8.37 15.31
C VAL A 85 0.49 -8.90 15.12
N SER A 86 -0.53 -8.20 15.65
CA SER A 86 -1.94 -8.63 15.54
C SER A 86 -2.47 -8.64 14.10
N VAL A 87 -1.97 -7.73 13.27
CA VAL A 87 -2.31 -7.68 11.84
C VAL A 87 -1.63 -8.82 11.10
N LYS A 88 -0.34 -9.06 11.40
CA LYS A 88 0.43 -10.15 10.80
C LYS A 88 -0.17 -11.53 11.10
N GLU A 89 -0.71 -11.73 12.31
CA GLU A 89 -1.39 -12.99 12.67
C GLU A 89 -2.67 -13.21 11.85
N LYS A 90 -3.50 -12.19 11.70
CA LYS A 90 -4.69 -12.26 10.83
C LYS A 90 -4.32 -12.51 9.37
N LEU A 91 -3.22 -11.92 8.89
CA LEU A 91 -2.71 -12.15 7.55
C LEU A 91 -2.27 -13.60 7.34
N ARG A 92 -1.64 -14.24 8.34
CA ARG A 92 -1.28 -15.65 8.25
C ARG A 92 -2.49 -16.55 8.00
N GLN A 93 -3.62 -16.26 8.67
CA GLN A 93 -4.86 -17.01 8.48
C GLN A 93 -5.44 -16.83 7.07
N LEU A 94 -5.36 -15.61 6.51
CA LEU A 94 -5.82 -15.34 5.14
C LEU A 94 -4.92 -15.95 4.06
N LYS A 95 -3.61 -16.07 4.32
CA LYS A 95 -2.61 -16.56 3.35
C LYS A 95 -2.67 -18.05 3.07
N VAL A 96 -3.40 -18.85 3.85
CA VAL A 96 -3.33 -20.34 3.78
C VAL A 96 -3.71 -20.89 2.41
N ASN A 97 -4.67 -20.24 1.70
CA ASN A 97 -5.14 -20.70 0.39
C ASN A 97 -5.25 -19.54 -0.63
N VAL A 98 -4.41 -18.51 -0.50
CA VAL A 98 -4.47 -17.30 -1.32
C VAL A 98 -3.08 -16.95 -1.81
N ASP A 99 -2.93 -16.74 -3.11
CA ASP A 99 -1.68 -16.22 -3.67
C ASP A 99 -1.34 -14.87 -3.04
N THR A 100 -0.10 -14.70 -2.60
CA THR A 100 0.29 -13.50 -1.87
C THR A 100 1.50 -12.83 -2.50
N LEU A 101 1.34 -11.55 -2.85
CA LEU A 101 2.41 -10.67 -3.27
C LEU A 101 2.71 -9.67 -2.15
N THR A 102 3.95 -9.65 -1.67
CA THR A 102 4.43 -8.65 -0.70
C THR A 102 5.36 -7.68 -1.42
N MET A 103 5.12 -6.38 -1.25
CA MET A 103 5.94 -5.32 -1.82
C MET A 103 6.56 -4.46 -0.73
N THR A 104 7.75 -3.94 -0.97
CA THR A 104 8.40 -2.96 -0.10
C THR A 104 9.36 -2.08 -0.90
N ALA A 105 9.44 -0.80 -0.53
CA ALA A 105 10.42 0.14 -1.07
C ALA A 105 11.72 0.16 -0.26
N THR A 106 11.70 -0.35 0.97
CA THR A 106 12.88 -0.42 1.83
C THR A 106 13.61 -1.74 1.61
N PRO A 107 14.85 -1.73 1.07
CA PRO A 107 15.58 -2.96 0.86
C PRO A 107 15.84 -3.64 2.20
N ILE A 108 15.41 -4.91 2.33
CA ILE A 108 15.77 -5.75 3.46
C ILE A 108 17.29 -5.97 3.40
N PRO A 109 18.04 -5.80 4.50
CA PRO A 109 19.47 -6.08 4.53
C PRO A 109 19.80 -7.45 3.91
N ARG A 110 20.86 -7.53 3.12
CA ARG A 110 21.22 -8.74 2.34
C ARG A 110 21.22 -10.03 3.16
N THR A 111 21.62 -9.99 4.42
CA THR A 111 21.61 -11.12 5.36
C THR A 111 20.20 -11.67 5.66
N LEU A 112 19.19 -10.80 5.73
CA LEU A 112 17.78 -11.21 5.88
C LEU A 112 17.18 -11.68 4.56
N GLN A 113 17.64 -11.15 3.43
CA GLN A 113 17.25 -11.57 2.10
C GLN A 113 17.59 -13.05 1.86
N PHE A 114 18.79 -13.48 2.23
CA PHE A 114 19.23 -14.87 2.04
C PHE A 114 18.43 -15.89 2.87
N SER A 115 18.02 -15.54 4.08
CA SER A 115 17.18 -16.43 4.91
C SER A 115 15.72 -16.50 4.44
N LEU A 116 15.24 -15.50 3.69
CA LEU A 116 13.90 -15.49 3.09
C LEU A 116 13.85 -16.09 1.68
N MET A 117 14.97 -16.10 0.96
CA MET A 117 15.05 -16.62 -0.42
C MET A 117 14.76 -18.12 -0.56
N GLY A 118 14.89 -18.90 0.52
CA GLY A 118 14.50 -20.31 0.52
C GLY A 118 12.99 -20.56 0.62
N ALA A 119 12.19 -19.54 0.94
CA ALA A 119 10.76 -19.69 1.21
C ALA A 119 9.85 -18.90 0.26
N ARG A 120 10.40 -17.96 -0.54
CA ARG A 120 9.62 -17.08 -1.44
C ARG A 120 10.45 -16.66 -2.64
N ASP A 121 9.81 -16.56 -3.80
CA ASP A 121 10.39 -15.94 -4.98
C ASP A 121 10.57 -14.44 -4.74
N LEU A 122 11.70 -13.89 -5.22
CA LEU A 122 12.03 -12.49 -5.07
C LEU A 122 12.22 -11.84 -6.45
N SER A 123 11.54 -10.71 -6.66
CA SER A 123 11.74 -9.85 -7.82
C SER A 123 12.19 -8.47 -7.36
N VAL A 124 13.18 -7.88 -8.04
CA VAL A 124 13.72 -6.56 -7.73
C VAL A 124 13.53 -5.64 -8.93
N ILE A 125 12.82 -4.53 -8.71
CA ILE A 125 12.67 -3.46 -9.70
C ILE A 125 13.78 -2.44 -9.45
N GLN A 126 14.74 -2.35 -10.36
CA GLN A 126 15.92 -1.48 -10.21
C GLN A 126 15.78 -0.14 -10.94
N THR A 127 14.93 -0.07 -11.96
CA THR A 127 14.74 1.14 -12.75
C THR A 127 13.84 2.12 -12.01
N PRO A 128 14.33 3.32 -11.64
CA PRO A 128 13.51 4.34 -11.01
C PRO A 128 12.47 4.89 -12.00
N PRO A 129 11.33 5.43 -11.53
CA PRO A 129 10.40 6.14 -12.38
C PRO A 129 11.08 7.32 -13.10
N PRO A 130 10.72 7.60 -14.35
CA PRO A 130 11.18 8.80 -15.04
C PRO A 130 10.68 10.06 -14.29
N ASN A 131 11.42 11.15 -14.40
CA ASN A 131 11.10 12.45 -13.77
C ASN A 131 11.18 12.47 -12.23
N ARG A 132 11.96 11.59 -11.64
CA ARG A 132 12.27 11.68 -10.22
C ARG A 132 13.59 12.44 -10.04
N TYR A 133 13.51 13.68 -9.63
CA TYR A 133 14.68 14.46 -9.27
C TYR A 133 15.26 13.97 -7.94
N PRO A 134 16.58 13.81 -7.81
CA PRO A 134 17.19 13.46 -6.54
C PRO A 134 17.02 14.62 -5.55
N ILE A 135 16.63 14.30 -4.32
CA ILE A 135 16.60 15.28 -3.24
C ILE A 135 18.06 15.53 -2.81
N GLN A 136 18.50 16.78 -2.88
CA GLN A 136 19.81 17.16 -2.37
C GLN A 136 19.73 17.18 -0.83
N THR A 137 20.52 16.31 -0.18
CA THR A 137 20.51 16.19 1.27
C THR A 137 21.84 16.63 1.84
N GLU A 138 21.83 17.59 2.73
CA GLU A 138 22.98 18.08 3.45
C GLU A 138 22.77 17.98 4.95
N VAL A 139 23.87 17.77 5.69
CA VAL A 139 23.83 17.67 7.16
C VAL A 139 24.60 18.86 7.73
N HIS A 140 23.90 19.73 8.42
CA HIS A 140 24.47 20.92 9.05
C HIS A 140 24.11 20.97 10.53
N THR A 141 24.89 21.68 11.33
CA THR A 141 24.43 22.18 12.62
C THR A 141 23.28 23.17 12.40
N PHE A 142 22.37 23.29 13.38
CA PHE A 142 21.24 24.21 13.26
C PHE A 142 21.73 25.63 12.92
N ASN A 143 21.23 26.16 11.80
CA ASN A 143 21.55 27.50 11.31
C ASN A 143 20.32 28.07 10.55
N GLU A 144 19.83 29.20 11.05
CA GLU A 144 18.63 29.86 10.50
C GLU A 144 18.85 30.40 9.09
N GLU A 145 20.07 30.83 8.73
CA GLU A 145 20.39 31.34 7.41
C GLU A 145 20.30 30.20 6.37
N ILE A 146 20.87 29.03 6.65
CA ILE A 146 20.81 27.87 5.76
C ILE A 146 19.36 27.43 5.55
N ILE A 147 18.53 27.48 6.61
CA ILE A 147 17.10 27.13 6.50
C ILE A 147 16.37 28.15 5.63
N ALA A 148 16.64 29.44 5.83
CA ALA A 148 16.03 30.51 5.03
C ALA A 148 16.43 30.40 3.55
N ASP A 149 17.70 30.13 3.26
CA ASP A 149 18.21 29.96 1.90
C ASP A 149 17.58 28.75 1.21
N ALA A 150 17.48 27.61 1.91
CA ALA A 150 16.82 26.41 1.38
C ALA A 150 15.33 26.65 1.08
N VAL A 151 14.60 27.30 1.97
CA VAL A 151 13.19 27.67 1.75
C VAL A 151 13.04 28.61 0.57
N ASN A 152 13.90 29.64 0.46
CA ASN A 152 13.86 30.58 -0.65
C ASN A 152 14.18 29.90 -1.99
N PHE A 153 15.12 28.95 -2.00
CA PHE A 153 15.45 28.15 -3.18
C PHE A 153 14.24 27.36 -3.66
N GLU A 154 13.60 26.59 -2.80
CA GLU A 154 12.42 25.76 -3.14
C GLU A 154 11.18 26.56 -3.51
N MET A 155 11.06 27.80 -3.01
CA MET A 155 9.98 28.71 -3.38
C MET A 155 10.25 29.47 -4.69
N SER A 156 11.44 29.38 -5.25
CA SER A 156 11.78 30.01 -6.52
C SER A 156 11.28 29.18 -7.71
N PRO A 157 11.10 29.79 -8.90
CA PRO A 157 10.68 29.07 -10.11
C PRO A 157 11.63 27.98 -10.58
N ASN A 158 12.83 27.90 -10.01
CA ASN A 158 13.89 26.92 -10.31
C ASN A 158 14.10 25.91 -9.18
N GLY A 159 13.30 25.93 -8.12
CA GLY A 159 13.28 24.99 -7.02
C GLY A 159 12.42 23.77 -7.28
#